data_afdd31e1cff16c37660343fde225ecf7
#
_entry.id   afdd31e1cff16c37660343fde225ecf7
#
_cell.length_a   1.000
_cell.length_b   1.000
_cell.length_c   1.000
_cell.angle_alpha   90.00
_cell.angle_beta   90.00
_cell.angle_gamma   90.00
#
_symmetry.space_group_name_H-M   'P 1'
#
loop_
_entity.id
_entity.type
_entity.pdbx_description
1 polymer ?
#
loop_
_entity_poly.entity_id
_entity_poly.type
_entity_poly.pdbx_seq_one_letter_code
_entity_poly.pdbx_strand_id
1 'polypeptide(L)'
;MTRRGTLAYYLAAWVIGCFVVALLQWTGEAAAGEIHTASILLTTYFFTLVFGAATILLFAFVLRRGMRMMRTHALWTWLLSGAILSVLEILALAHVRSALVSIRLGEFGDILSATVLNAAASMSGRDLWQVPVDGAITASVLCLVDRAFVRTAEAAEVKHSPA
;
A
#
# COMPACT_ATOMS: atom_id res chain seq x y z
N MET A 1 -3.16 21.75 7.98
CA MET A 1 -4.00 20.93 7.08
C MET A 1 -5.34 20.68 7.74
N THR A 2 -6.44 21.05 7.10
CA THR A 2 -7.80 20.86 7.62
C THR A 2 -8.19 19.38 7.68
N ARG A 3 -9.19 19.03 8.53
CA ARG A 3 -9.74 17.66 8.61
C ARG A 3 -10.15 17.10 7.23
N ARG A 4 -10.72 17.95 6.37
CA ARG A 4 -11.12 17.60 5.00
C ARG A 4 -9.93 17.24 4.12
N GLY A 5 -8.83 17.98 4.19
CA GLY A 5 -7.61 17.67 3.42
C GLY A 5 -6.93 16.37 3.86
N THR A 6 -7.07 15.99 5.13
CA THR A 6 -6.55 14.70 5.63
C THR A 6 -7.36 13.53 5.08
N LEU A 7 -8.70 13.63 5.08
CA LEU A 7 -9.57 12.59 4.53
C LEU A 7 -9.34 12.41 3.03
N ALA A 8 -9.28 13.51 2.27
CA ALA A 8 -9.03 13.47 0.84
C ALA A 8 -7.67 12.83 0.51
N TYR A 9 -6.63 13.09 1.31
CA TYR A 9 -5.35 12.40 1.16
C TYR A 9 -5.49 10.88 1.32
N TYR A 10 -6.16 10.40 2.37
CA TYR A 10 -6.28 8.96 2.60
C TYR A 10 -7.15 8.27 1.54
N LEU A 11 -8.17 8.93 1.03
CA LEU A 11 -8.95 8.42 -0.09
C LEU A 11 -8.10 8.32 -1.36
N ALA A 12 -7.33 9.36 -1.68
CA ALA A 12 -6.41 9.33 -2.81
C ALA A 12 -5.32 8.27 -2.63
N ALA A 13 -4.73 8.18 -1.44
CA ALA A 13 -3.72 7.17 -1.12
C ALA A 13 -4.27 5.74 -1.25
N TRP A 14 -5.51 5.50 -0.82
CA TRP A 14 -6.18 4.22 -0.98
C TRP A 14 -6.36 3.86 -2.46
N VAL A 15 -7.03 4.72 -3.24
CA VAL A 15 -7.35 4.45 -4.65
C VAL A 15 -6.07 4.29 -5.48
N ILE A 16 -5.14 5.24 -5.36
CA ILE A 16 -3.89 5.24 -6.12
C ILE A 16 -2.96 4.13 -5.65
N GLY A 17 -2.84 3.92 -4.33
CA GLY A 17 -2.02 2.86 -3.76
C GLY A 17 -2.47 1.48 -4.19
N CYS A 18 -3.78 1.20 -4.15
CA CYS A 18 -4.34 -0.05 -4.65
C CYS A 18 -4.07 -0.25 -6.15
N PHE A 19 -4.16 0.81 -6.94
CA PHE A 19 -3.85 0.73 -8.38
C PHE A 19 -2.38 0.41 -8.62
N VAL A 20 -1.45 1.05 -7.89
CA VAL A 20 -0.01 0.78 -7.99
C VAL A 20 0.29 -0.67 -7.61
N VAL A 21 -0.25 -1.17 -6.51
CA VAL A 21 -0.06 -2.56 -6.09
C VAL A 21 -0.61 -3.53 -7.12
N ALA A 22 -1.81 -3.29 -7.67
CA ALA A 22 -2.38 -4.12 -8.72
C ALA A 22 -1.52 -4.12 -10.00
N LEU A 23 -0.99 -2.95 -10.37
CA LEU A 23 -0.10 -2.81 -11.52
C LEU A 23 1.22 -3.56 -11.32
N LEU A 24 1.83 -3.47 -10.13
CA LEU A 24 3.06 -4.18 -9.79
C LEU A 24 2.84 -5.70 -9.80
N GLN A 25 1.70 -6.18 -9.29
CA GLN A 25 1.33 -7.58 -9.37
C GLN A 25 1.18 -8.02 -10.83
N TRP A 26 0.41 -7.29 -11.61
CA TRP A 26 0.17 -7.58 -13.02
C TRP A 26 1.46 -7.61 -13.84
N THR A 27 2.38 -6.66 -13.64
CA THR A 27 3.68 -6.63 -14.33
C THR A 27 4.60 -7.77 -13.88
N GLY A 28 4.57 -8.13 -12.61
CA GLY A 28 5.34 -9.27 -12.08
C GLY A 28 4.90 -10.60 -12.67
N GLU A 29 3.60 -10.81 -12.79
CA GLU A 29 3.02 -12.01 -13.41
C GLU A 29 3.30 -12.03 -14.92
N ALA A 30 3.17 -10.90 -15.63
CA ALA A 30 3.52 -10.78 -17.05
C ALA A 30 4.98 -11.17 -17.33
N ALA A 31 5.89 -10.77 -16.45
CA ALA A 31 7.30 -11.15 -16.53
C ALA A 31 7.52 -12.66 -16.32
N ALA A 32 6.62 -13.34 -15.61
CA ALA A 32 6.63 -14.78 -15.43
C ALA A 32 6.06 -15.58 -16.64
N GLY A 33 5.61 -14.88 -17.70
CA GLY A 33 5.13 -15.50 -18.94
C GLY A 33 3.66 -15.90 -18.92
N GLU A 34 2.89 -15.42 -17.96
CA GLU A 34 1.45 -15.64 -17.91
C GLU A 34 0.71 -14.72 -18.90
N ILE A 35 -0.42 -15.18 -19.45
CA ILE A 35 -1.22 -14.39 -20.40
C ILE A 35 -2.01 -13.34 -19.64
N HIS A 36 -1.63 -12.06 -19.80
CA HIS A 36 -2.27 -10.96 -19.10
C HIS A 36 -3.16 -10.13 -20.01
N THR A 37 -4.44 -10.12 -19.67
CA THR A 37 -5.44 -9.27 -20.29
C THR A 37 -5.72 -8.06 -19.38
N ALA A 38 -6.21 -6.96 -19.97
CA ALA A 38 -6.64 -5.79 -19.20
C ALA A 38 -7.75 -6.13 -18.18
N SER A 39 -8.54 -7.18 -18.43
CA SER A 39 -9.55 -7.66 -17.51
C SER A 39 -8.95 -8.21 -16.21
N ILE A 40 -7.80 -8.89 -16.29
CA ILE A 40 -7.09 -9.40 -15.10
C ILE A 40 -6.60 -8.22 -14.25
N LEU A 41 -5.97 -7.22 -14.86
CA LEU A 41 -5.56 -6.00 -14.13
C LEU A 41 -6.74 -5.35 -13.42
N LEU A 42 -7.87 -5.20 -14.12
CA LEU A 42 -9.07 -4.58 -13.54
C LEU A 42 -9.62 -5.41 -12.38
N THR A 43 -9.68 -6.72 -12.53
CA THR A 43 -10.12 -7.64 -11.47
C THR A 43 -9.18 -7.58 -10.26
N THR A 44 -7.87 -7.64 -10.48
CA THR A 44 -6.85 -7.52 -9.42
C THR A 44 -6.97 -6.18 -8.70
N TYR A 45 -7.19 -5.10 -9.44
CA TYR A 45 -7.41 -3.78 -8.86
C TYR A 45 -8.67 -3.74 -7.97
N PHE A 46 -9.80 -4.29 -8.42
CA PHE A 46 -11.01 -4.38 -7.59
C PHE A 46 -10.80 -5.20 -6.31
N PHE A 47 -10.14 -6.35 -6.42
CA PHE A 47 -9.79 -7.16 -5.26
C PHE A 47 -8.89 -6.38 -4.28
N THR A 48 -7.88 -5.68 -4.79
CA THR A 48 -6.99 -4.87 -3.97
C THR A 48 -7.71 -3.70 -3.32
N LEU A 49 -8.67 -3.06 -4.00
CA LEU A 49 -9.51 -1.99 -3.43
C LEU A 49 -10.33 -2.48 -2.24
N VAL A 50 -10.87 -3.68 -2.30
CA VAL A 50 -11.75 -4.21 -1.24
C VAL A 50 -10.92 -4.83 -0.12
N PHE A 51 -10.03 -5.75 -0.45
CA PHE A 51 -9.30 -6.56 0.54
C PHE A 51 -7.97 -5.93 0.97
N GLY A 52 -7.32 -5.16 0.10
CA GLY A 52 -6.08 -4.45 0.39
C GLY A 52 -6.28 -3.08 1.06
N ALA A 53 -7.52 -2.61 1.21
CA ALA A 53 -7.81 -1.27 1.73
C ALA A 53 -7.16 -1.02 3.10
N ALA A 54 -7.34 -1.93 4.04
CA ALA A 54 -6.82 -1.80 5.40
C ALA A 54 -5.29 -1.73 5.40
N THR A 55 -4.64 -2.57 4.63
CA THR A 55 -3.19 -2.66 4.49
C THR A 55 -2.61 -1.40 3.88
N ILE A 56 -3.16 -0.94 2.74
CA ILE A 56 -2.70 0.28 2.07
C ILE A 56 -2.93 1.52 2.94
N LEU A 57 -4.07 1.62 3.63
CA LEU A 57 -4.35 2.74 4.53
C LEU A 57 -3.43 2.74 5.74
N LEU A 58 -3.16 1.57 6.33
CA LEU A 58 -2.20 1.43 7.42
C LEU A 58 -0.79 1.81 6.97
N PHE A 59 -0.36 1.31 5.81
CA PHE A 59 0.92 1.64 5.19
C PHE A 59 1.07 3.15 4.96
N ALA A 60 0.07 3.79 4.34
CA ALA A 60 0.05 5.24 4.10
C ALA A 60 0.04 6.04 5.43
N PHE A 61 -0.69 5.57 6.44
CA PHE A 61 -0.74 6.20 7.75
C PHE A 61 0.61 6.16 8.47
N VAL A 62 1.22 4.97 8.54
CA VAL A 62 2.52 4.77 9.21
C VAL A 62 3.61 5.58 8.52
N LEU A 63 3.70 5.52 7.19
CA LEU A 63 4.66 6.31 6.43
C LEU A 63 4.48 7.80 6.67
N ARG A 64 3.26 8.32 6.48
CA ARG A 64 3.00 9.74 6.63
C ARG A 64 3.28 10.24 8.04
N ARG A 65 2.90 9.47 9.06
CA ARG A 65 3.17 9.84 10.44
C ARG A 65 4.66 9.80 10.74
N GLY A 66 5.37 8.77 10.30
CA GLY A 66 6.81 8.65 10.46
C GLY A 66 7.57 9.80 9.81
N MET A 67 7.23 10.15 8.56
CA MET A 67 7.85 11.27 7.84
C MET A 67 7.63 12.62 8.54
N ARG A 68 6.43 12.83 9.07
CA ARG A 68 6.14 14.06 9.86
C ARG A 68 6.93 14.13 11.16
N MET A 69 7.09 13.00 11.85
CA MET A 69 7.91 12.94 13.08
C MET A 69 9.39 13.22 12.78
N MET A 70 9.91 12.68 11.68
CA MET A 70 11.28 12.91 11.23
C MET A 70 11.49 14.28 10.58
N ARG A 71 10.43 15.07 10.38
CA ARG A 71 10.45 16.37 9.67
C ARG A 71 11.16 16.32 8.31
N THR A 72 11.07 15.20 7.65
CA THR A 72 11.73 14.98 6.35
C THR A 72 10.68 14.78 5.26
N HIS A 73 10.94 15.42 4.12
CA HIS A 73 10.16 15.26 2.89
C HIS A 73 11.03 14.71 1.75
N ALA A 74 12.23 14.23 2.07
CA ALA A 74 13.14 13.69 1.08
C ALA A 74 12.57 12.38 0.49
N LEU A 75 12.60 12.26 -0.83
CA LEU A 75 12.08 11.08 -1.53
C LEU A 75 12.80 9.79 -1.07
N TRP A 76 14.10 9.88 -0.81
CA TRP A 76 14.91 8.74 -0.34
C TRP A 76 14.44 8.17 0.99
N THR A 77 13.98 9.03 1.90
CA THR A 77 13.46 8.55 3.18
C THR A 77 12.12 7.82 3.02
N TRP A 78 11.28 8.25 2.08
CA TRP A 78 10.06 7.54 1.71
C TRP A 78 10.37 6.18 1.07
N LEU A 79 11.31 6.14 0.12
CA LEU A 79 11.77 4.91 -0.53
C LEU A 79 12.26 3.87 0.48
N LEU A 80 13.21 4.26 1.34
CA LEU A 80 13.76 3.37 2.35
C LEU A 80 12.72 2.91 3.36
N SER A 81 11.89 3.83 3.84
CA SER A 81 10.83 3.48 4.80
C SER A 81 9.79 2.57 4.18
N GLY A 82 9.45 2.76 2.91
CA GLY A 82 8.55 1.89 2.17
C GLY A 82 9.11 0.49 1.99
N ALA A 83 10.39 0.39 1.62
CA ALA A 83 11.07 -0.89 1.49
C ALA A 83 11.11 -1.66 2.82
N ILE A 84 11.45 -0.99 3.92
CA ILE A 84 11.48 -1.60 5.25
C ILE A 84 10.08 -2.01 5.69
N LEU A 85 9.09 -1.12 5.51
CA LEU A 85 7.73 -1.38 5.96
C LEU A 85 7.10 -2.56 5.22
N SER A 86 7.36 -2.71 3.91
CA SER A 86 6.86 -3.86 3.14
C SER A 86 7.47 -5.20 3.60
N VAL A 87 8.74 -5.21 3.96
CA VAL A 87 9.37 -6.41 4.56
C VAL A 87 8.75 -6.73 5.92
N LEU A 88 8.55 -5.72 6.77
CA LEU A 88 7.91 -5.90 8.08
C LEU A 88 6.46 -6.39 7.94
N GLU A 89 5.73 -5.91 6.94
CA GLU A 89 4.37 -6.35 6.64
C GLU A 89 4.33 -7.84 6.27
N ILE A 90 5.24 -8.31 5.43
CA ILE A 90 5.33 -9.73 5.08
C ILE A 90 5.68 -10.59 6.29
N LEU A 91 6.63 -10.14 7.12
CA LEU A 91 6.98 -10.85 8.34
C LEU A 91 5.79 -10.90 9.31
N ALA A 92 5.04 -9.81 9.44
CA ALA A 92 3.82 -9.75 10.25
C ALA A 92 2.74 -10.70 9.69
N LEU A 93 2.50 -10.70 8.38
CA LEU A 93 1.55 -11.61 7.73
C LEU A 93 1.95 -13.09 7.90
N ALA A 94 3.23 -13.41 7.77
CA ALA A 94 3.74 -14.76 8.01
C ALA A 94 3.52 -15.20 9.47
N HIS A 95 3.70 -14.27 10.42
CA HIS A 95 3.46 -14.54 11.84
C HIS A 95 1.96 -14.71 12.14
N VAL A 96 1.11 -13.84 11.60
CA VAL A 96 -0.36 -13.94 11.72
C VAL A 96 -0.85 -15.25 11.11
N ARG A 97 -0.30 -15.66 9.94
CA ARG A 97 -0.60 -16.96 9.34
C ARG A 97 -0.32 -18.11 10.29
N SER A 98 0.86 -18.13 10.92
CA SER A 98 1.22 -19.21 11.85
C SER A 98 0.30 -19.25 13.07
N ALA A 99 -0.15 -18.08 13.56
CA ALA A 99 -1.10 -17.96 14.65
C ALA A 99 -2.52 -18.41 14.24
N LEU A 100 -2.99 -18.03 13.05
CA LEU A 100 -4.34 -18.40 12.55
C LEU A 100 -4.46 -19.90 12.28
N VAL A 101 -3.40 -20.55 11.79
CA VAL A 101 -3.38 -22.02 11.61
C VAL A 101 -3.52 -22.76 12.95
N SER A 102 -3.06 -22.13 14.04
CA SER A 102 -3.18 -22.71 15.39
C SER A 102 -4.55 -22.48 16.07
N ILE A 103 -5.35 -21.54 15.54
CA ILE A 103 -6.68 -21.19 16.08
C ILE A 103 -7.74 -21.77 15.16
N ARG A 104 -8.48 -22.79 15.63
CA ARG A 104 -9.64 -23.33 14.90
C ARG A 104 -10.83 -22.36 15.01
N LEU A 105 -10.97 -21.46 14.05
CA LEU A 105 -12.05 -20.46 13.99
C LEU A 105 -13.30 -20.93 13.22
N GLY A 106 -13.42 -22.23 12.88
CA GLY A 106 -14.51 -22.75 12.05
C GLY A 106 -14.45 -22.22 10.60
N GLU A 107 -15.59 -22.26 9.89
CA GLU A 107 -15.68 -21.87 8.47
C GLU A 107 -15.15 -20.45 8.17
N PHE A 108 -15.37 -19.49 9.07
CA PHE A 108 -14.86 -18.13 8.90
C PHE A 108 -13.33 -18.08 9.02
N GLY A 109 -12.76 -18.89 9.91
CA GLY A 109 -11.31 -19.05 10.03
C GLY A 109 -10.70 -19.67 8.78
N ASP A 110 -11.40 -20.59 8.14
CA ASP A 110 -10.93 -21.26 6.91
C ASP A 110 -10.92 -20.28 5.73
N ILE A 111 -11.92 -19.43 5.58
CA ILE A 111 -11.95 -18.37 4.56
C ILE A 111 -10.85 -17.34 4.80
N LEU A 112 -10.68 -16.88 6.04
CA LEU A 112 -9.67 -15.91 6.40
C LEU A 112 -8.25 -16.49 6.22
N SER A 113 -8.04 -17.74 6.66
CA SER A 113 -6.77 -18.45 6.48
C SER A 113 -6.46 -18.71 5.01
N ALA A 114 -7.45 -19.07 4.19
CA ALA A 114 -7.28 -19.24 2.75
C ALA A 114 -6.91 -17.93 2.06
N THR A 115 -7.52 -16.80 2.46
CA THR A 115 -7.21 -15.48 1.91
C THR A 115 -5.78 -15.05 2.28
N VAL A 116 -5.38 -15.24 3.54
CA VAL A 116 -4.02 -14.95 4.00
C VAL A 116 -2.99 -15.93 3.40
N LEU A 117 -3.37 -17.21 3.23
CA LEU A 117 -2.56 -18.23 2.58
C LEU A 117 -2.34 -17.93 1.11
N ASN A 118 -3.37 -17.50 0.38
CA ASN A 118 -3.24 -17.12 -1.02
C ASN A 118 -2.39 -15.87 -1.19
N ALA A 119 -2.56 -14.87 -0.33
CA ALA A 119 -1.69 -13.69 -0.30
C ALA A 119 -0.23 -14.05 -0.01
N ALA A 120 0.02 -14.92 0.97
CA ALA A 120 1.37 -15.38 1.30
C ALA A 120 1.96 -16.34 0.24
N ALA A 121 1.14 -17.16 -0.43
CA ALA A 121 1.58 -18.04 -1.50
C ALA A 121 1.91 -17.28 -2.78
N SER A 122 1.15 -16.24 -3.10
CA SER A 122 1.49 -15.32 -4.20
C SER A 122 2.81 -14.58 -3.94
N MET A 123 3.19 -14.42 -2.68
CA MET A 123 4.46 -13.83 -2.27
C MET A 123 5.61 -14.83 -2.21
N SER A 124 5.35 -16.12 -1.94
CA SER A 124 6.40 -17.16 -1.89
C SER A 124 6.98 -17.55 -3.25
N GLY A 125 6.27 -17.26 -4.34
CA GLY A 125 6.76 -17.43 -5.72
C GLY A 125 7.53 -16.23 -6.27
N ARG A 126 7.55 -15.10 -5.53
CA ARG A 126 8.29 -13.91 -5.91
C ARG A 126 9.69 -13.94 -5.30
N ASP A 127 10.66 -13.56 -6.10
CA ASP A 127 11.99 -13.29 -5.58
C ASP A 127 11.89 -12.31 -4.41
N LEU A 128 12.48 -12.67 -3.27
CA LEU A 128 12.41 -11.90 -2.01
C LEU A 128 12.83 -10.43 -2.16
N TRP A 129 13.59 -10.11 -3.22
CA TRP A 129 14.02 -8.75 -3.52
C TRP A 129 12.90 -7.87 -4.12
N GLN A 130 11.85 -8.46 -4.72
CA GLN A 130 10.74 -7.68 -5.31
C GLN A 130 9.92 -6.97 -4.23
N VAL A 131 9.78 -7.58 -3.08
CA VAL A 131 8.99 -7.03 -1.96
C VAL A 131 9.46 -5.65 -1.51
N PRO A 132 10.74 -5.45 -1.17
CA PRO A 132 11.23 -4.11 -0.81
C PRO A 132 11.15 -3.12 -1.98
N VAL A 133 11.29 -3.59 -3.24
CA VAL A 133 11.15 -2.74 -4.42
C VAL A 133 9.70 -2.27 -4.58
N ASP A 134 8.72 -3.16 -4.47
CA ASP A 134 7.29 -2.84 -4.55
C ASP A 134 6.89 -1.85 -3.44
N GLY A 135 7.38 -2.07 -2.23
CA GLY A 135 7.18 -1.16 -1.11
C GLY A 135 7.80 0.23 -1.34
N ALA A 136 9.00 0.28 -1.91
CA ALA A 136 9.67 1.53 -2.25
C ALA A 136 8.91 2.30 -3.34
N ILE A 137 8.45 1.62 -4.40
CA ILE A 137 7.65 2.23 -5.48
C ILE A 137 6.34 2.78 -4.92
N THR A 138 5.61 1.98 -4.14
CA THR A 138 4.35 2.38 -3.51
C THR A 138 4.56 3.62 -2.62
N ALA A 139 5.59 3.62 -1.78
CA ALA A 139 5.92 4.76 -0.91
C ALA A 139 6.29 6.01 -1.71
N SER A 140 6.97 5.87 -2.85
CA SER A 140 7.29 6.99 -3.74
C SER A 140 6.04 7.66 -4.30
N VAL A 141 5.09 6.85 -4.75
CA VAL A 141 3.81 7.35 -5.25
C VAL A 141 3.03 8.05 -4.12
N LEU A 142 2.99 7.47 -2.94
CA LEU A 142 2.36 8.10 -1.77
C LEU A 142 3.04 9.42 -1.36
N CYS A 143 4.36 9.52 -1.50
CA CYS A 143 5.10 10.77 -1.31
C CYS A 143 4.65 11.84 -2.32
N LEU A 144 4.49 11.49 -3.59
CA LEU A 144 4.00 12.43 -4.61
C LEU A 144 2.58 12.89 -4.31
N VAL A 145 1.72 11.97 -3.88
CA VAL A 145 0.35 12.29 -3.45
C VAL A 145 0.38 13.25 -2.25
N ASP A 146 1.18 12.97 -1.21
CA ASP A 146 1.28 13.87 -0.04
C ASP A 146 1.79 15.27 -0.43
N ARG A 147 2.79 15.36 -1.29
CA ARG A 147 3.31 16.64 -1.80
C ARG A 147 2.26 17.43 -2.59
N ALA A 148 1.46 16.76 -3.41
CA ALA A 148 0.38 17.41 -4.17
C ALA A 148 -0.65 18.01 -3.20
N PHE A 149 -1.04 17.29 -2.16
CA PHE A 149 -2.00 17.77 -1.16
C PHE A 149 -1.44 18.89 -0.28
N VAL A 150 -0.14 18.88 0.05
CA VAL A 150 0.50 19.97 0.79
C VAL A 150 0.52 21.26 -0.04
N ARG A 151 0.94 21.17 -1.31
CA ARG A 151 0.99 22.33 -2.23
C ARG A 151 -0.38 22.96 -2.46
N THR A 152 -1.42 22.13 -2.63
CA THR A 152 -2.78 22.65 -2.82
C THR A 152 -3.31 23.35 -1.57
N ALA A 153 -2.95 22.87 -0.37
CA ALA A 153 -3.33 23.49 0.88
C ALA A 153 -2.65 24.86 1.06
N GLU A 154 -1.36 24.96 0.76
CA GLU A 154 -0.59 26.22 0.82
C GLU A 154 -1.11 27.25 -0.18
N ALA A 155 -1.43 26.82 -1.41
CA ALA A 155 -2.00 27.71 -2.44
C ALA A 155 -3.38 28.26 -2.03
N ALA A 156 -4.16 27.48 -1.29
CA ALA A 156 -5.47 27.92 -0.80
C ALA A 156 -5.33 28.94 0.36
N GLU A 157 -4.34 28.79 1.24
CA GLU A 157 -4.07 29.74 2.32
C GLU A 157 -3.60 31.10 1.79
N VAL A 158 -2.75 31.13 0.77
CA VAL A 158 -2.28 32.38 0.14
C VAL A 158 -3.43 33.17 -0.50
N LYS A 159 -4.42 32.48 -1.09
CA LYS A 159 -5.59 33.14 -1.69
C LYS A 159 -6.55 33.77 -0.69
N HIS A 160 -6.53 33.35 0.57
CA HIS A 160 -7.43 33.82 1.62
C HIS A 160 -6.76 34.75 2.63
N SER A 161 -5.48 35.09 2.44
CA SER A 161 -4.81 36.11 3.25
C SER A 161 -5.18 37.50 2.72
N PRO A 162 -6.00 38.31 3.45
CA PRO A 162 -6.28 39.67 3.04
C PRO A 162 -4.98 40.48 3.14
N ALA A 163 -4.72 41.33 2.12
CA ALA A 163 -3.63 42.29 2.10
C ALA A 163 -3.87 43.43 3.13
#